data_829efbce44d2b35c65d42b8e4d6793b1
#
_entry.id   829efbce44d2b35c65d42b8e4d6793b1
#
_cell.length_a   1.000
_cell.length_b   1.000
_cell.length_c   1.000
_cell.angle_alpha   90.00
_cell.angle_beta   90.00
_cell.angle_gamma   90.00
#
_symmetry.space_group_name_H-M   'P 1'
#
loop_
_entity.id
_entity.type
_entity.pdbx_description
1 polymer ?
#
loop_
_entity_poly.entity_id
_entity_poly.type
_entity_poly.pdbx_seq_one_letter_code
_entity_poly.pdbx_strand_id
1 'polypeptide(L)'
;GTVSTGGAGTSAGLGSQGALVLDGRRLFAVNAGSNTISALRVGRGGTVSLTDVAGSHGANPISLTVRGRLLYVLNAGDAATPANIQGFLLVHGELVGLPGSGRPLSTALPDPAQIEFAPNGRLLVVTEKATNRIVTYGVGPSGHADAPNVQPSAGQTPFGFAFAKRGLLIVSEAFGGAPDASVLSSYRVGSDGSVSAVDPNVATTETAACWVVVTKNGRYTYTTNTGSNSISGYAIGSDGGLTLLDPDGRTAATGATPIDAALARGNRFLYTLNGGANEIQAFAVAPDGSLAVLGAVGGLPAGATGLAAR
;
A
#
# COMPACT_ATOMS: atom_id res chain seq x y z
N GLY A 1 19.50 -10.69 -8.53
CA GLY A 1 20.24 -9.60 -9.17
C GLY A 1 19.59 -8.27 -8.84
N THR A 2 20.30 -7.18 -9.06
CA THR A 2 19.83 -5.81 -8.87
C THR A 2 19.67 -5.11 -10.21
N VAL A 3 18.71 -4.22 -10.32
CA VAL A 3 18.45 -3.39 -11.50
C VAL A 3 18.28 -1.95 -11.02
N SER A 4 18.95 -1.01 -11.68
CA SER A 4 18.76 0.41 -11.39
C SER A 4 17.35 0.85 -11.78
N THR A 5 16.71 1.64 -10.91
CA THR A 5 15.45 2.32 -11.21
C THR A 5 15.67 3.62 -11.98
N GLY A 6 16.93 4.08 -12.12
CA GLY A 6 17.26 5.37 -12.75
C GLY A 6 17.01 6.59 -11.86
N GLY A 7 16.50 6.40 -10.66
CA GLY A 7 16.33 7.45 -9.65
C GLY A 7 17.01 7.09 -8.33
N ALA A 8 16.95 7.98 -7.35
CA ALA A 8 17.53 7.82 -6.04
C ALA A 8 16.44 7.62 -4.96
N GLY A 9 16.70 6.69 -4.03
CA GLY A 9 15.95 6.58 -2.78
C GLY A 9 16.47 7.55 -1.72
N THR A 10 15.81 7.59 -0.57
CA THR A 10 16.24 8.38 0.60
C THR A 10 17.23 7.62 1.50
N SER A 11 17.48 6.36 1.23
CA SER A 11 18.20 5.42 2.11
C SER A 11 17.53 5.21 3.48
N ALA A 12 16.25 5.54 3.59
CA ALA A 12 15.42 5.36 4.79
C ALA A 12 14.08 4.73 4.40
N GLY A 13 13.40 4.14 5.37
CA GLY A 13 12.04 3.65 5.16
C GLY A 13 11.09 4.77 4.74
N LEU A 14 10.19 4.50 3.80
CA LEU A 14 9.22 5.49 3.32
C LEU A 14 7.99 5.61 4.22
N GLY A 15 7.75 4.65 5.11
CA GLY A 15 6.55 4.62 5.94
C GLY A 15 5.27 4.63 5.12
N SER A 16 5.24 3.85 4.03
CA SER A 16 4.14 3.82 3.06
C SER A 16 3.96 2.44 2.44
N GLN A 17 2.77 2.17 1.93
CA GLN A 17 2.45 1.01 1.11
C GLN A 17 2.31 1.43 -0.36
N GLY A 18 2.71 0.54 -1.28
CA GLY A 18 2.62 0.81 -2.72
C GLY A 18 3.79 1.61 -3.29
N ALA A 19 4.97 1.59 -2.64
CA ALA A 19 6.20 2.16 -3.19
C ALA A 19 6.68 1.41 -4.45
N LEU A 20 6.32 0.13 -4.56
CA LEU A 20 6.57 -0.74 -5.70
C LEU A 20 5.27 -1.43 -6.12
N VAL A 21 4.85 -1.27 -7.36
CA VAL A 21 3.59 -1.86 -7.87
C VAL A 21 3.81 -2.63 -9.15
N LEU A 22 3.35 -3.88 -9.16
CA LEU A 22 3.40 -4.77 -10.32
C LEU A 22 2.02 -4.92 -10.96
N ASP A 23 1.89 -4.49 -12.21
CA ASP A 23 0.70 -4.69 -13.04
C ASP A 23 1.02 -5.55 -14.28
N GLY A 24 0.70 -6.80 -14.22
CA GLY A 24 1.02 -7.77 -15.27
C GLY A 24 2.54 -7.96 -15.44
N ARG A 25 3.12 -7.31 -16.43
CA ARG A 25 4.56 -7.30 -16.71
C ARG A 25 5.19 -5.90 -16.60
N ARG A 26 4.44 -4.95 -16.11
CA ARG A 26 4.88 -3.59 -15.83
C ARG A 26 5.14 -3.47 -14.33
N LEU A 27 6.29 -2.99 -13.97
CA LEU A 27 6.67 -2.71 -12.59
C LEU A 27 6.90 -1.21 -12.48
N PHE A 28 6.35 -0.59 -11.45
CA PHE A 28 6.50 0.83 -11.20
C PHE A 28 7.10 1.03 -9.82
N ALA A 29 8.02 1.99 -9.70
CA ALA A 29 8.67 2.30 -8.44
C ALA A 29 8.70 3.80 -8.20
N VAL A 30 8.60 4.22 -6.96
CA VAL A 30 8.89 5.59 -6.54
C VAL A 30 10.38 5.73 -6.22
N ASN A 31 10.94 6.90 -6.50
CA ASN A 31 12.32 7.27 -6.16
C ASN A 31 12.26 8.57 -5.34
N ALA A 32 12.03 8.41 -4.04
CA ALA A 32 11.70 9.54 -3.15
C ALA A 32 12.84 10.57 -3.05
N GLY A 33 14.10 10.12 -3.09
CA GLY A 33 15.27 11.00 -2.99
C GLY A 33 15.53 11.85 -4.24
N SER A 34 15.00 11.47 -5.41
CA SER A 34 15.12 12.23 -6.65
C SER A 34 13.81 12.83 -7.14
N ASN A 35 12.71 12.69 -6.39
CA ASN A 35 11.38 13.14 -6.78
C ASN A 35 10.93 12.63 -8.16
N THR A 36 11.24 11.35 -8.44
CA THR A 36 10.90 10.69 -9.72
C THR A 36 10.13 9.40 -9.49
N ILE A 37 9.50 8.92 -10.55
CA ILE A 37 8.90 7.58 -10.63
C ILE A 37 9.49 6.84 -11.82
N SER A 38 9.60 5.52 -11.71
CA SER A 38 10.18 4.68 -12.75
C SER A 38 9.19 3.66 -13.28
N ALA A 39 9.21 3.43 -14.57
CA ALA A 39 8.56 2.32 -15.23
C ALA A 39 9.61 1.26 -15.63
N LEU A 40 9.33 0.01 -15.32
CA LEU A 40 10.20 -1.13 -15.64
C LEU A 40 9.35 -2.23 -16.26
N ARG A 41 9.99 -3.07 -17.06
CA ARG A 41 9.37 -4.24 -17.68
C ARG A 41 9.91 -5.52 -17.06
N VAL A 42 8.99 -6.39 -16.63
CA VAL A 42 9.32 -7.75 -16.17
C VAL A 42 9.27 -8.71 -17.36
N GLY A 43 10.42 -9.25 -17.73
CA GLY A 43 10.61 -10.20 -18.81
C GLY A 43 10.24 -11.64 -18.43
N ARG A 44 10.43 -12.56 -19.39
CA ARG A 44 10.37 -14.00 -19.12
C ARG A 44 11.55 -14.38 -18.22
N GLY A 45 11.33 -15.33 -17.29
CA GLY A 45 12.38 -15.72 -16.33
C GLY A 45 12.67 -14.71 -15.22
N GLY A 46 11.86 -13.65 -15.07
CA GLY A 46 12.02 -12.67 -13.99
C GLY A 46 13.06 -11.58 -14.27
N THR A 47 13.58 -11.47 -15.49
CA THR A 47 14.44 -10.33 -15.86
C THR A 47 13.67 -9.03 -15.74
N VAL A 48 14.31 -7.99 -15.22
CA VAL A 48 13.71 -6.64 -15.09
C VAL A 48 14.56 -5.66 -15.88
N SER A 49 13.93 -4.77 -16.63
CA SER A 49 14.60 -3.71 -17.39
C SER A 49 13.87 -2.38 -17.22
N LEU A 50 14.64 -1.31 -17.00
CA LEU A 50 14.11 0.06 -16.96
C LEU A 50 13.59 0.44 -18.34
N THR A 51 12.41 1.06 -18.39
CA THR A 51 11.81 1.57 -19.63
C THR A 51 11.70 3.07 -19.64
N ASP A 52 11.45 3.70 -18.48
CA ASP A 52 11.32 5.15 -18.38
C ASP A 52 11.50 5.67 -16.95
N VAL A 53 11.85 6.96 -16.83
CA VAL A 53 11.91 7.70 -15.56
C VAL A 53 11.30 9.08 -15.79
N ALA A 54 10.31 9.45 -14.98
CA ALA A 54 9.65 10.74 -15.05
C ALA A 54 9.67 11.45 -13.69
N GLY A 55 9.69 12.80 -13.70
CA GLY A 55 9.48 13.58 -12.48
C GLY A 55 8.09 13.33 -11.89
N SER A 56 7.97 13.19 -10.56
CA SER A 56 6.70 12.90 -9.88
C SER A 56 5.74 14.10 -9.84
N HIS A 57 6.18 15.28 -10.23
CA HIS A 57 5.47 16.56 -10.12
C HIS A 57 5.06 16.91 -8.68
N GLY A 58 5.88 16.53 -7.73
CA GLY A 58 5.79 16.83 -6.31
C GLY A 58 7.09 16.48 -5.60
N ALA A 59 7.13 16.57 -4.30
CA ALA A 59 8.27 16.17 -3.48
C ALA A 59 7.99 14.88 -2.73
N ASN A 60 9.03 14.06 -2.60
CA ASN A 60 9.00 12.83 -1.82
C ASN A 60 7.87 11.87 -2.25
N PRO A 61 7.88 11.32 -3.49
CA PRO A 61 6.92 10.29 -3.90
C PRO A 61 7.10 9.03 -3.07
N ILE A 62 5.99 8.52 -2.50
CA ILE A 62 6.02 7.42 -1.53
C ILE A 62 5.13 6.23 -1.92
N SER A 63 4.12 6.45 -2.75
CA SER A 63 3.16 5.42 -3.15
C SER A 63 2.64 5.70 -4.55
N LEU A 64 2.30 4.66 -5.29
CA LEU A 64 1.69 4.80 -6.60
C LEU A 64 0.65 3.69 -6.85
N THR A 65 -0.25 3.96 -7.77
CA THR A 65 -1.27 3.01 -8.20
C THR A 65 -1.47 3.10 -9.70
N VAL A 66 -1.81 1.98 -10.33
CA VAL A 66 -2.00 1.91 -11.77
C VAL A 66 -3.29 1.17 -12.14
N ARG A 67 -4.00 1.69 -13.13
CA ARG A 67 -5.15 1.04 -13.72
C ARG A 67 -5.17 1.22 -15.24
N GLY A 68 -4.94 0.13 -15.96
CA GLY A 68 -4.85 0.20 -17.42
C GLY A 68 -3.69 1.08 -17.88
N ARG A 69 -3.97 2.25 -18.43
CA ARG A 69 -2.97 3.23 -18.88
C ARG A 69 -2.85 4.44 -17.94
N LEU A 70 -3.66 4.53 -16.91
CA LEU A 70 -3.65 5.63 -15.96
C LEU A 70 -2.87 5.21 -14.71
N LEU A 71 -1.93 6.05 -14.29
CA LEU A 71 -1.16 5.92 -13.06
C LEU A 71 -1.35 7.19 -12.23
N TYR A 72 -1.46 7.02 -10.91
CA TYR A 72 -1.36 8.12 -9.96
C TYR A 72 -0.22 7.87 -8.99
N VAL A 73 0.55 8.92 -8.69
CA VAL A 73 1.58 8.95 -7.65
C VAL A 73 1.10 9.82 -6.51
N LEU A 74 1.44 9.41 -5.29
CA LEU A 74 1.26 10.14 -4.04
C LEU A 74 2.61 10.70 -3.62
N ASN A 75 2.71 12.03 -3.57
CA ASN A 75 3.86 12.76 -3.09
C ASN A 75 3.57 13.22 -1.66
N ALA A 76 4.43 12.85 -0.72
CA ALA A 76 4.25 13.21 0.69
C ALA A 76 4.52 14.69 0.98
N GLY A 77 5.19 15.37 0.05
CA GLY A 77 5.59 16.75 0.21
C GLY A 77 6.84 16.92 1.07
N ASP A 78 7.25 18.15 1.24
CA ASP A 78 8.30 18.63 2.14
C ASP A 78 7.97 20.04 2.63
N ALA A 79 8.90 20.68 3.33
CA ALA A 79 8.70 22.05 3.86
C ALA A 79 8.45 23.10 2.79
N ALA A 80 8.88 22.86 1.55
CA ALA A 80 8.76 23.80 0.43
C ALA A 80 7.62 23.43 -0.54
N THR A 81 7.25 22.15 -0.59
CA THR A 81 6.31 21.61 -1.58
C THR A 81 5.22 20.82 -0.86
N PRO A 82 3.95 21.29 -0.89
CA PRO A 82 2.84 20.58 -0.27
C PRO A 82 2.63 19.17 -0.86
N ALA A 83 2.12 18.27 -0.02
CA ALA A 83 1.70 16.94 -0.44
C ALA A 83 0.63 17.01 -1.54
N ASN A 84 0.72 16.13 -2.51
CA ASN A 84 -0.23 16.05 -3.61
C ASN A 84 -0.36 14.65 -4.19
N ILE A 85 -1.40 14.42 -4.97
CA ILE A 85 -1.47 13.32 -5.94
C ILE A 85 -1.29 13.87 -7.34
N GLN A 86 -0.65 13.11 -8.24
CA GLN A 86 -0.42 13.50 -9.64
C GLN A 86 -0.68 12.31 -10.57
N GLY A 87 -1.43 12.56 -11.65
CA GLY A 87 -1.77 11.57 -12.66
C GLY A 87 -0.75 11.53 -13.82
N PHE A 88 -0.59 10.34 -14.40
CA PHE A 88 0.24 10.06 -15.57
C PHE A 88 -0.50 9.12 -16.52
N LEU A 89 -0.21 9.24 -17.80
CA LEU A 89 -0.63 8.30 -18.84
C LEU A 89 0.56 7.42 -19.25
N LEU A 90 0.33 6.13 -19.37
CA LEU A 90 1.29 5.18 -19.94
C LEU A 90 1.13 5.15 -21.45
N VAL A 91 2.09 5.72 -22.18
CA VAL A 91 2.11 5.82 -23.63
C VAL A 91 3.33 5.08 -24.16
N HIS A 92 3.11 3.93 -24.83
CA HIS A 92 4.18 3.09 -25.38
C HIS A 92 5.25 2.64 -24.34
N GLY A 93 4.90 2.64 -23.05
CA GLY A 93 5.80 2.27 -21.95
C GLY A 93 6.44 3.46 -21.24
N GLU A 94 6.18 4.68 -21.72
CA GLU A 94 6.64 5.95 -21.12
C GLU A 94 5.58 6.51 -20.16
N LEU A 95 6.04 7.24 -19.15
CA LEU A 95 5.25 7.93 -18.14
C LEU A 95 5.06 9.40 -18.56
N VAL A 96 3.93 9.70 -19.15
CA VAL A 96 3.59 11.05 -19.60
C VAL A 96 2.71 11.73 -18.55
N GLY A 97 3.20 12.79 -17.90
CA GLY A 97 2.41 13.56 -16.93
C GLY A 97 1.09 14.01 -17.52
N LEU A 98 -0.02 13.82 -16.78
CA LEU A 98 -1.35 14.29 -17.18
C LEU A 98 -1.52 15.74 -16.72
N PRO A 99 -1.52 16.74 -17.65
CA PRO A 99 -1.58 18.15 -17.27
C PRO A 99 -2.86 18.46 -16.49
N GLY A 100 -2.76 19.24 -15.40
CA GLY A 100 -3.91 19.64 -14.59
C GLY A 100 -4.52 18.52 -13.72
N SER A 101 -3.88 17.36 -13.60
CA SER A 101 -4.36 16.26 -12.76
C SER A 101 -3.92 16.32 -11.31
N GLY A 102 -3.01 17.24 -10.96
CA GLY A 102 -2.56 17.41 -9.57
C GLY A 102 -3.70 17.81 -8.64
N ARG A 103 -3.78 17.17 -7.47
CA ARG A 103 -4.76 17.54 -6.41
C ARG A 103 -4.06 17.58 -5.06
N PRO A 104 -4.44 18.55 -4.20
CA PRO A 104 -3.94 18.60 -2.84
C PRO A 104 -4.48 17.42 -2.00
N LEU A 105 -3.85 17.15 -0.88
CA LEU A 105 -4.35 16.35 0.21
C LEU A 105 -5.17 17.21 1.20
N SER A 106 -5.56 16.64 2.36
CA SER A 106 -6.38 17.37 3.35
C SER A 106 -5.66 18.58 3.96
N THR A 107 -4.35 18.50 4.07
CA THR A 107 -3.45 19.58 4.52
C THR A 107 -2.16 19.58 3.72
N ALA A 108 -1.29 20.56 3.95
CA ALA A 108 0.00 20.65 3.25
C ALA A 108 0.94 19.47 3.50
N LEU A 109 0.97 18.95 4.74
CA LEU A 109 1.82 17.84 5.16
C LEU A 109 1.06 16.88 6.10
N PRO A 110 0.13 16.07 5.54
CA PRO A 110 -0.71 15.18 6.35
C PRO A 110 -0.03 13.86 6.70
N ASP A 111 1.24 13.65 6.30
CA ASP A 111 1.98 12.39 6.42
C ASP A 111 1.20 11.22 5.82
N PRO A 112 0.99 11.20 4.49
CA PRO A 112 0.20 10.15 3.85
C PRO A 112 0.91 8.80 3.86
N ALA A 113 0.16 7.69 3.69
CA ALA A 113 0.73 6.35 3.69
C ALA A 113 0.52 5.59 2.37
N GLN A 114 -0.61 5.70 1.73
CA GLN A 114 -0.91 4.92 0.52
C GLN A 114 -1.90 5.65 -0.39
N ILE A 115 -1.76 5.40 -1.70
CA ILE A 115 -2.77 5.68 -2.71
C ILE A 115 -3.12 4.40 -3.47
N GLU A 116 -4.43 4.14 -3.70
CA GLU A 116 -4.87 3.03 -4.52
C GLU A 116 -6.17 3.35 -5.27
N PHE A 117 -6.30 2.84 -6.50
CA PHE A 117 -7.58 2.84 -7.20
C PHE A 117 -8.57 1.89 -6.54
N ALA A 118 -9.77 2.35 -6.25
CA ALA A 118 -10.87 1.46 -5.93
C ALA A 118 -11.12 0.48 -7.11
N PRO A 119 -11.63 -0.74 -6.85
CA PRO A 119 -11.78 -1.78 -7.88
C PRO A 119 -12.60 -1.36 -9.11
N ASN A 120 -13.54 -0.42 -8.96
CA ASN A 120 -14.31 0.15 -10.07
C ASN A 120 -13.48 1.11 -10.96
N GLY A 121 -12.30 1.59 -10.47
CA GLY A 121 -11.38 2.52 -11.12
C GLY A 121 -11.92 3.93 -11.33
N ARG A 122 -12.97 4.28 -10.62
CA ARG A 122 -13.59 5.62 -10.67
C ARG A 122 -13.30 6.43 -9.41
N LEU A 123 -12.56 5.86 -8.47
CA LEU A 123 -12.15 6.49 -7.24
C LEU A 123 -10.68 6.17 -6.96
N LEU A 124 -9.98 7.14 -6.39
CA LEU A 124 -8.72 6.95 -5.68
C LEU A 124 -9.00 7.08 -4.20
N VAL A 125 -8.29 6.31 -3.40
CA VAL A 125 -8.31 6.40 -1.94
C VAL A 125 -6.90 6.71 -1.47
N VAL A 126 -6.76 7.58 -0.49
CA VAL A 126 -5.51 7.92 0.20
C VAL A 126 -5.74 7.85 1.71
N THR A 127 -4.79 7.29 2.43
CA THR A 127 -4.75 7.34 3.91
C THR A 127 -3.73 8.37 4.36
N GLU A 128 -4.08 9.13 5.41
CA GLU A 128 -3.26 10.19 5.99
C GLU A 128 -3.07 9.94 7.49
N LYS A 129 -1.84 9.66 7.89
CA LYS A 129 -1.47 9.24 9.26
C LYS A 129 -1.62 10.36 10.27
N ALA A 130 -1.05 11.54 9.98
CA ALA A 130 -1.01 12.64 10.93
C ALA A 130 -2.36 13.31 11.15
N THR A 131 -3.27 13.23 10.17
CA THR A 131 -4.60 13.86 10.24
C THR A 131 -5.69 12.88 10.60
N ASN A 132 -5.41 11.57 10.69
CA ASN A 132 -6.38 10.51 10.90
C ASN A 132 -7.51 10.55 9.87
N ARG A 133 -7.16 10.65 8.57
CA ARG A 133 -8.12 10.80 7.48
C ARG A 133 -8.01 9.70 6.44
N ILE A 134 -9.15 9.42 5.84
CA ILE A 134 -9.27 8.71 4.55
C ILE A 134 -9.78 9.75 3.57
N VAL A 135 -9.02 9.96 2.49
CA VAL A 135 -9.35 10.93 1.45
C VAL A 135 -9.68 10.21 0.17
N THR A 136 -10.78 10.54 -0.47
CA THR A 136 -11.20 9.96 -1.74
C THR A 136 -11.26 11.00 -2.83
N TYR A 137 -11.00 10.59 -4.07
CA TYR A 137 -11.08 11.44 -5.25
C TYR A 137 -11.86 10.70 -6.33
N GLY A 138 -12.92 11.32 -6.86
CA GLY A 138 -13.56 10.82 -8.07
C GLY A 138 -12.59 10.89 -9.25
N VAL A 139 -12.62 9.90 -10.15
CA VAL A 139 -11.79 9.90 -11.37
C VAL A 139 -12.70 9.84 -12.58
N GLY A 140 -12.72 10.94 -13.32
CA GLY A 140 -13.53 11.09 -14.53
C GLY A 140 -12.98 10.30 -15.73
N PRO A 141 -13.74 10.24 -16.84
CA PRO A 141 -13.32 9.53 -18.05
C PRO A 141 -12.04 10.04 -18.69
N SER A 142 -11.68 11.31 -18.45
CA SER A 142 -10.43 11.94 -18.89
C SER A 142 -9.21 11.48 -18.07
N GLY A 143 -9.44 10.74 -16.98
CA GLY A 143 -8.38 10.34 -16.05
C GLY A 143 -8.04 11.38 -14.99
N HIS A 144 -8.70 12.53 -14.97
CA HIS A 144 -8.48 13.55 -13.95
C HIS A 144 -9.21 13.21 -12.66
N ALA A 145 -8.51 13.40 -11.54
CA ALA A 145 -9.11 13.32 -10.22
C ALA A 145 -9.92 14.58 -9.91
N ASP A 146 -11.04 14.43 -9.22
CA ASP A 146 -11.85 15.52 -8.68
C ASP A 146 -11.17 16.16 -7.45
N ALA A 147 -11.82 17.13 -6.82
CA ALA A 147 -11.38 17.67 -5.54
C ALA A 147 -11.41 16.59 -4.44
N PRO A 148 -10.55 16.70 -3.41
CA PRO A 148 -10.53 15.75 -2.30
C PRO A 148 -11.85 15.75 -1.52
N ASN A 149 -12.37 14.55 -1.24
CA ASN A 149 -13.44 14.30 -0.27
C ASN A 149 -12.79 13.74 1.00
N VAL A 150 -12.71 14.56 2.04
CA VAL A 150 -11.94 14.28 3.27
C VAL A 150 -12.87 13.76 4.35
N GLN A 151 -12.56 12.58 4.90
CA GLN A 151 -13.38 11.91 5.90
C GLN A 151 -12.53 11.37 7.06
N PRO A 152 -13.08 11.24 8.30
CA PRO A 152 -12.32 10.64 9.38
C PRO A 152 -12.10 9.14 9.16
N SER A 153 -10.94 8.61 9.54
CA SER A 153 -10.74 7.20 9.83
C SER A 153 -11.41 6.83 11.15
N ALA A 154 -11.82 5.57 11.31
CA ALA A 154 -12.41 5.09 12.56
C ALA A 154 -11.37 5.01 13.67
N GLY A 155 -10.13 4.61 13.34
CA GLY A 155 -9.00 4.60 14.25
C GLY A 155 -7.97 5.67 13.95
N GLN A 156 -6.94 5.73 14.80
CA GLN A 156 -5.83 6.68 14.66
C GLN A 156 -4.71 6.10 13.78
N THR A 157 -4.02 7.00 13.08
CA THR A 157 -2.87 6.67 12.22
C THR A 157 -3.22 5.63 11.15
N PRO A 158 -4.25 5.91 10.28
CA PRO A 158 -4.56 5.02 9.17
C PRO A 158 -3.36 4.91 8.25
N PHE A 159 -2.92 3.66 8.01
CA PHE A 159 -1.69 3.40 7.28
C PHE A 159 -1.96 2.71 5.93
N GLY A 160 -1.70 1.42 5.83
CA GLY A 160 -1.94 0.65 4.64
C GLY A 160 -3.38 0.18 4.51
N PHE A 161 -3.80 -0.08 3.29
CA PHE A 161 -5.12 -0.62 3.03
C PHE A 161 -5.15 -1.51 1.80
N ALA A 162 -6.19 -2.33 1.70
CA ALA A 162 -6.47 -3.12 0.53
C ALA A 162 -7.97 -3.26 0.31
N PHE A 163 -8.36 -3.47 -0.94
CA PHE A 163 -9.75 -3.74 -1.29
C PHE A 163 -10.04 -5.24 -1.29
N ALA A 164 -11.05 -5.64 -0.54
CA ALA A 164 -11.68 -6.95 -0.63
C ALA A 164 -12.78 -6.96 -1.72
N LYS A 165 -13.46 -8.10 -1.86
CA LYS A 165 -14.59 -8.23 -2.79
C LYS A 165 -15.68 -7.19 -2.52
N ARG A 166 -16.44 -6.85 -3.56
CA ARG A 166 -17.55 -5.87 -3.52
C ARG A 166 -17.12 -4.47 -3.09
N GLY A 167 -15.83 -4.13 -3.24
CA GLY A 167 -15.31 -2.81 -2.89
C GLY A 167 -15.23 -2.53 -1.39
N LEU A 168 -15.21 -3.58 -0.55
CA LEU A 168 -14.93 -3.44 0.87
C LEU A 168 -13.48 -2.97 1.03
N LEU A 169 -13.27 -1.84 1.67
CA LEU A 169 -11.97 -1.29 2.01
C LEU A 169 -11.58 -1.76 3.41
N ILE A 170 -10.36 -2.28 3.57
CA ILE A 170 -9.81 -2.69 4.87
C ILE A 170 -8.56 -1.85 5.12
N VAL A 171 -8.55 -1.13 6.24
CA VAL A 171 -7.49 -0.18 6.61
C VAL A 171 -6.87 -0.63 7.92
N SER A 172 -5.53 -0.60 8.00
CA SER A 172 -4.80 -0.70 9.27
C SER A 172 -4.69 0.66 9.93
N GLU A 173 -4.81 0.69 11.24
CA GLU A 173 -4.76 1.91 12.04
C GLU A 173 -3.77 1.66 13.19
N ALA A 174 -2.59 2.28 13.07
CA ALA A 174 -1.40 1.93 13.85
C ALA A 174 -1.33 2.59 15.24
N PHE A 175 -2.25 3.49 15.57
CA PHE A 175 -2.32 4.22 16.86
C PHE A 175 -0.99 4.85 17.30
N GLY A 176 -0.26 5.44 16.34
CA GLY A 176 1.04 6.05 16.60
C GLY A 176 2.12 5.06 17.06
N GLY A 177 1.89 3.75 16.92
CA GLY A 177 2.80 2.70 17.41
C GLY A 177 2.66 2.43 18.91
N ALA A 178 1.55 2.83 19.54
CA ALA A 178 1.27 2.48 20.93
C ALA A 178 1.24 0.94 21.11
N PRO A 179 1.82 0.41 22.20
CA PRO A 179 1.88 -1.04 22.40
C PRO A 179 0.49 -1.67 22.39
N ASP A 180 0.34 -2.74 21.62
CA ASP A 180 -0.83 -3.61 21.51
C ASP A 180 -2.16 -2.89 21.19
N ALA A 181 -2.06 -1.67 20.62
CA ALA A 181 -3.20 -0.79 20.39
C ALA A 181 -3.70 -0.76 18.96
N SER A 182 -2.99 -1.42 18.03
CA SER A 182 -3.34 -1.36 16.62
C SER A 182 -4.63 -2.11 16.30
N VAL A 183 -5.34 -1.61 15.28
CA VAL A 183 -6.60 -2.21 14.84
C VAL A 183 -6.65 -2.33 13.32
N LEU A 184 -7.58 -3.13 12.81
CA LEU A 184 -8.09 -3.06 11.45
C LEU A 184 -9.54 -2.57 11.49
N SER A 185 -9.89 -1.74 10.51
CA SER A 185 -11.28 -1.35 10.27
C SER A 185 -11.69 -1.69 8.85
N SER A 186 -12.93 -2.12 8.67
CA SER A 186 -13.51 -2.30 7.35
C SER A 186 -14.52 -1.21 7.03
N TYR A 187 -14.59 -0.83 5.73
CA TYR A 187 -15.42 0.28 5.27
C TYR A 187 -16.11 -0.05 3.94
N ARG A 188 -17.29 0.53 3.73
CA ARG A 188 -17.90 0.63 2.40
C ARG A 188 -17.53 1.96 1.78
N VAL A 189 -17.08 1.91 0.53
CA VAL A 189 -16.79 3.11 -0.26
C VAL A 189 -17.93 3.30 -1.25
N GLY A 190 -18.67 4.40 -1.10
CA GLY A 190 -19.76 4.79 -2.01
C GLY A 190 -19.23 5.24 -3.38
N SER A 191 -20.09 5.19 -4.38
CA SER A 191 -19.76 5.69 -5.73
C SER A 191 -19.53 7.21 -5.78
N ASP A 192 -20.02 7.93 -4.79
CA ASP A 192 -19.83 9.35 -4.56
C ASP A 192 -18.52 9.67 -3.77
N GLY A 193 -17.75 8.64 -3.44
CA GLY A 193 -16.54 8.75 -2.64
C GLY A 193 -16.76 8.80 -1.14
N SER A 194 -18.01 8.65 -0.64
CA SER A 194 -18.26 8.53 0.79
C SER A 194 -17.62 7.25 1.35
N VAL A 195 -17.16 7.30 2.60
CA VAL A 195 -16.56 6.17 3.32
C VAL A 195 -17.36 5.94 4.62
N SER A 196 -17.94 4.76 4.78
CA SER A 196 -18.73 4.40 5.96
C SER A 196 -18.17 3.16 6.61
N ALA A 197 -17.86 3.23 7.91
CA ALA A 197 -17.36 2.08 8.66
C ALA A 197 -18.40 0.95 8.69
N VAL A 198 -17.93 -0.27 8.49
CA VAL A 198 -18.72 -1.51 8.59
C VAL A 198 -18.40 -2.22 9.90
N ASP A 199 -17.11 -2.45 10.14
CA ASP A 199 -16.60 -3.06 11.36
C ASP A 199 -15.36 -2.27 11.80
N PRO A 200 -15.54 -1.27 12.67
CA PRO A 200 -14.48 -0.38 13.11
C PRO A 200 -13.69 -0.94 14.29
N ASN A 201 -12.41 -0.63 14.33
CA ASN A 201 -11.51 -0.84 15.46
C ASN A 201 -11.43 -2.31 15.94
N VAL A 202 -11.36 -3.26 15.02
CA VAL A 202 -11.12 -4.67 15.36
C VAL A 202 -9.65 -4.85 15.76
N ALA A 203 -9.41 -5.12 17.05
CA ALA A 203 -8.06 -5.17 17.62
C ALA A 203 -7.17 -6.21 16.94
N THR A 204 -5.89 -5.86 16.72
CA THR A 204 -4.84 -6.80 16.35
C THR A 204 -4.23 -7.48 17.57
N THR A 205 -4.34 -6.85 18.76
CA THR A 205 -3.59 -7.17 19.98
C THR A 205 -2.07 -7.09 19.82
N GLU A 206 -1.63 -6.38 18.78
CA GLU A 206 -0.24 -6.23 18.38
C GLU A 206 0.11 -4.76 18.15
N THR A 207 1.39 -4.45 17.95
CA THR A 207 1.92 -3.08 17.88
C THR A 207 2.26 -2.67 16.47
N ALA A 208 1.81 -1.47 16.07
CA ALA A 208 2.11 -0.82 14.80
C ALA A 208 1.70 -1.67 13.58
N ALA A 209 0.41 -2.04 13.49
CA ALA A 209 -0.17 -2.65 12.31
C ALA A 209 -0.13 -1.65 11.13
N CYS A 210 0.53 -2.02 10.04
CA CYS A 210 0.82 -1.07 8.97
C CYS A 210 0.38 -1.57 7.58
N TRP A 211 1.03 -2.55 6.98
CA TRP A 211 0.76 -3.00 5.61
C TRP A 211 -0.36 -4.01 5.55
N VAL A 212 -1.32 -3.80 4.65
CA VAL A 212 -2.50 -4.65 4.52
C VAL A 212 -2.53 -5.34 3.16
N VAL A 213 -2.79 -6.63 3.14
CA VAL A 213 -3.06 -7.39 1.92
C VAL A 213 -4.32 -8.23 2.08
N VAL A 214 -5.08 -8.40 0.99
CA VAL A 214 -6.31 -9.19 0.95
C VAL A 214 -6.15 -10.33 -0.04
N THR A 215 -6.53 -11.54 0.34
CA THR A 215 -6.55 -12.69 -0.56
C THR A 215 -7.52 -12.43 -1.72
N LYS A 216 -7.16 -12.85 -2.95
CA LYS A 216 -7.96 -12.62 -4.16
C LYS A 216 -9.37 -13.21 -4.09
N ASN A 217 -9.55 -14.29 -3.28
CA ASN A 217 -10.87 -14.85 -3.02
C ASN A 217 -11.70 -13.99 -2.06
N GLY A 218 -11.10 -12.97 -1.43
CA GLY A 218 -11.75 -12.05 -0.49
C GLY A 218 -12.14 -12.68 0.83
N ARG A 219 -11.52 -13.81 1.21
CA ARG A 219 -11.84 -14.52 2.46
C ARG A 219 -10.98 -14.10 3.63
N TYR A 220 -9.75 -13.67 3.37
CA TYR A 220 -8.76 -13.35 4.40
C TYR A 220 -8.06 -12.04 4.08
N THR A 221 -7.70 -11.33 5.13
CA THR A 221 -6.79 -10.18 5.11
C THR A 221 -5.68 -10.40 6.12
N TYR A 222 -4.51 -9.87 5.82
CA TYR A 222 -3.35 -9.92 6.70
C TYR A 222 -2.77 -8.51 6.83
N THR A 223 -2.30 -8.20 8.05
CA THR A 223 -1.51 -6.98 8.29
C THR A 223 -0.20 -7.34 8.96
N THR A 224 0.87 -6.62 8.60
CA THR A 224 2.15 -6.72 9.30
C THR A 224 2.15 -5.79 10.50
N ASN A 225 2.63 -6.29 11.64
CA ASN A 225 2.78 -5.55 12.88
C ASN A 225 4.27 -5.22 13.07
N THR A 226 4.65 -4.02 12.64
CA THR A 226 6.06 -3.60 12.57
C THR A 226 6.72 -3.60 13.95
N GLY A 227 5.98 -3.19 14.99
CA GLY A 227 6.47 -3.13 16.37
C GLY A 227 6.56 -4.49 17.07
N SER A 228 5.70 -5.45 16.68
CA SER A 228 5.63 -6.79 17.30
C SER A 228 6.35 -7.87 16.50
N ASN A 229 6.85 -7.56 15.30
CA ASN A 229 7.50 -8.53 14.40
C ASN A 229 6.58 -9.73 14.09
N SER A 230 5.35 -9.44 13.70
CA SER A 230 4.31 -10.46 13.47
C SER A 230 3.40 -10.10 12.30
N ILE A 231 2.53 -11.04 11.96
CA ILE A 231 1.41 -10.87 11.05
C ILE A 231 0.14 -11.21 11.81
N SER A 232 -0.85 -10.32 11.77
CA SER A 232 -2.23 -10.63 12.17
C SER A 232 -3.07 -10.96 10.94
N GLY A 233 -3.77 -12.08 10.99
CA GLY A 233 -4.70 -12.53 9.97
C GLY A 233 -6.15 -12.44 10.43
N TYR A 234 -7.06 -12.12 9.50
CA TYR A 234 -8.49 -12.04 9.76
C TYR A 234 -9.28 -12.77 8.69
N ALA A 235 -10.35 -13.46 9.11
CA ALA A 235 -11.41 -13.86 8.21
C ALA A 235 -12.31 -12.66 7.90
N ILE A 236 -12.73 -12.52 6.64
CA ILE A 236 -13.64 -11.48 6.17
C ILE A 236 -15.03 -12.09 6.00
N GLY A 237 -15.99 -11.63 6.78
CA GLY A 237 -17.39 -12.02 6.70
C GLY A 237 -18.08 -11.54 5.43
N SER A 238 -19.19 -12.15 5.08
CA SER A 238 -20.01 -11.74 3.92
C SER A 238 -20.66 -10.37 4.07
N ASP A 239 -20.82 -9.91 5.29
CA ASP A 239 -21.31 -8.60 5.73
C ASP A 239 -20.19 -7.54 5.74
N GLY A 240 -18.92 -7.98 5.75
CA GLY A 240 -17.73 -7.16 5.82
C GLY A 240 -17.10 -7.10 7.21
N GLY A 241 -17.62 -7.87 8.17
CA GLY A 241 -17.04 -8.02 9.50
C GLY A 241 -15.68 -8.71 9.46
N LEU A 242 -14.82 -8.41 10.41
CA LEU A 242 -13.46 -8.93 10.55
C LEU A 242 -13.37 -9.80 11.82
N THR A 243 -12.83 -11.01 11.68
CA THR A 243 -12.61 -11.91 12.83
C THR A 243 -11.17 -12.38 12.82
N LEU A 244 -10.42 -12.13 13.90
CA LEU A 244 -9.06 -12.65 14.07
C LEU A 244 -9.02 -14.16 13.84
N LEU A 245 -8.01 -14.64 13.12
CA LEU A 245 -7.76 -16.07 12.91
C LEU A 245 -7.19 -16.70 14.19
N ASP A 246 -6.38 -15.95 14.91
CA ASP A 246 -5.71 -16.39 16.14
C ASP A 246 -6.06 -15.43 17.29
N PRO A 247 -6.55 -15.91 18.43
CA PRO A 247 -7.04 -15.05 19.53
C PRO A 247 -5.99 -14.13 20.14
N ASP A 248 -4.70 -14.50 20.02
CA ASP A 248 -3.56 -13.68 20.48
C ASP A 248 -3.11 -12.64 19.42
N GLY A 249 -3.83 -12.57 18.28
CA GLY A 249 -3.51 -11.66 17.19
C GLY A 249 -2.33 -12.05 16.31
N ARG A 250 -1.63 -13.13 16.63
CA ARG A 250 -0.39 -13.54 15.96
C ARG A 250 -0.59 -14.75 15.06
N THR A 251 -0.94 -14.57 13.81
CA THR A 251 -1.07 -15.65 12.83
C THR A 251 0.29 -16.19 12.38
N ALA A 252 1.34 -15.35 12.37
CA ALA A 252 2.71 -15.78 12.16
C ALA A 252 3.72 -14.80 12.76
N ALA A 253 4.89 -15.31 13.16
CA ALA A 253 6.05 -14.47 13.48
C ALA A 253 6.80 -14.11 12.18
N THR A 254 7.36 -12.89 12.14
CA THR A 254 8.23 -12.42 11.07
C THR A 254 9.67 -12.20 11.56
N GLY A 255 10.59 -11.96 10.65
CA GLY A 255 11.84 -11.30 10.99
C GLY A 255 11.60 -9.87 11.49
N ALA A 256 12.68 -9.21 11.93
CA ALA A 256 12.60 -7.90 12.57
C ALA A 256 12.03 -6.82 11.64
N THR A 257 11.10 -6.03 12.17
CA THR A 257 10.54 -4.84 11.55
C THR A 257 9.94 -5.13 10.16
N PRO A 258 8.83 -5.89 10.05
CA PRO A 258 8.15 -6.11 8.77
C PRO A 258 7.57 -4.78 8.26
N ILE A 259 8.03 -4.34 7.09
CA ILE A 259 7.73 -3.02 6.50
C ILE A 259 7.15 -3.10 5.08
N ASP A 260 6.73 -4.24 4.65
CA ASP A 260 5.86 -4.43 3.49
C ASP A 260 5.35 -5.86 3.43
N ALA A 261 4.25 -6.08 2.69
CA ALA A 261 3.68 -7.40 2.45
C ALA A 261 3.13 -7.51 1.02
N ALA A 262 3.28 -8.69 0.41
CA ALA A 262 2.72 -8.97 -0.90
C ALA A 262 2.21 -10.41 -0.99
N LEU A 263 1.01 -10.60 -1.57
CA LEU A 263 0.48 -11.92 -1.91
C LEU A 263 0.83 -12.27 -3.35
N ALA A 264 1.36 -13.46 -3.57
CA ALA A 264 1.51 -13.99 -4.92
C ALA A 264 0.15 -14.17 -5.60
N ARG A 265 0.11 -14.08 -6.94
CA ARG A 265 -1.12 -14.09 -7.76
C ARG A 265 -2.08 -15.26 -7.48
N GLY A 266 -1.56 -16.39 -7.01
CA GLY A 266 -2.35 -17.58 -6.67
C GLY A 266 -2.88 -17.59 -5.23
N ASN A 267 -2.59 -16.58 -4.41
CA ASN A 267 -2.87 -16.51 -2.95
C ASN A 267 -2.30 -17.67 -2.12
N ARG A 268 -1.41 -18.46 -2.67
CA ARG A 268 -0.78 -19.57 -1.95
C ARG A 268 0.44 -19.15 -1.14
N PHE A 269 0.96 -17.96 -1.42
CA PHE A 269 2.16 -17.46 -0.76
C PHE A 269 1.98 -16.00 -0.39
N LEU A 270 2.33 -15.70 0.85
CA LEU A 270 2.51 -14.35 1.39
C LEU A 270 4.00 -14.10 1.58
N TYR A 271 4.45 -12.91 1.25
CA TYR A 271 5.81 -12.46 1.48
C TYR A 271 5.79 -11.22 2.35
N THR A 272 6.77 -11.10 3.25
CA THR A 272 7.04 -9.87 4.00
C THR A 272 8.44 -9.37 3.71
N LEU A 273 8.59 -8.06 3.62
CA LEU A 273 9.89 -7.38 3.65
C LEU A 273 10.19 -7.01 5.11
N ASN A 274 11.16 -7.67 5.71
CA ASN A 274 11.58 -7.44 7.09
C ASN A 274 12.77 -6.49 7.08
N GLY A 275 12.50 -5.17 7.22
CA GLY A 275 13.50 -4.13 7.07
C GLY A 275 14.61 -4.17 8.12
N GLY A 276 14.29 -4.53 9.36
CA GLY A 276 15.27 -4.69 10.43
C GLY A 276 16.18 -5.91 10.27
N ALA A 277 15.72 -6.93 9.54
CA ALA A 277 16.49 -8.13 9.21
C ALA A 277 17.13 -8.05 7.81
N ASN A 278 16.79 -7.06 6.99
CA ASN A 278 17.21 -6.93 5.59
C ASN A 278 16.93 -8.18 4.76
N GLU A 279 15.71 -8.73 4.87
CA GLU A 279 15.31 -9.98 4.24
C GLU A 279 13.88 -9.94 3.68
N ILE A 280 13.59 -10.86 2.78
CA ILE A 280 12.21 -11.23 2.41
C ILE A 280 11.93 -12.61 3.00
N GLN A 281 10.87 -12.69 3.82
CA GLN A 281 10.38 -13.94 4.37
C GLN A 281 9.14 -14.41 3.62
N ALA A 282 9.02 -15.72 3.44
CA ALA A 282 7.92 -16.35 2.70
C ALA A 282 7.09 -17.25 3.61
N PHE A 283 5.76 -17.23 3.37
CA PHE A 283 4.77 -18.03 4.08
C PHE A 283 3.87 -18.74 3.07
N ALA A 284 3.52 -20.00 3.35
CA ALA A 284 2.41 -20.68 2.69
C ALA A 284 1.10 -20.25 3.33
N VAL A 285 0.12 -19.90 2.50
CA VAL A 285 -1.25 -19.57 2.94
C VAL A 285 -2.13 -20.80 2.80
N ALA A 286 -2.63 -21.31 3.91
CA ALA A 286 -3.51 -22.47 3.95
C ALA A 286 -4.97 -22.08 3.58
N PRO A 287 -5.83 -23.06 3.24
CA PRO A 287 -7.24 -22.82 2.88
C PRO A 287 -8.08 -22.20 4.00
N ASP A 288 -7.69 -22.38 5.26
CA ASP A 288 -8.30 -21.80 6.46
C ASP A 288 -7.74 -20.41 6.82
N GLY A 289 -6.75 -19.92 6.07
CA GLY A 289 -6.11 -18.63 6.29
C GLY A 289 -4.86 -18.67 7.17
N SER A 290 -4.55 -19.81 7.78
CA SER A 290 -3.32 -19.96 8.57
C SER A 290 -2.06 -19.82 7.72
N LEU A 291 -0.95 -19.41 8.33
CA LEU A 291 0.32 -19.15 7.68
C LEU A 291 1.39 -20.12 8.18
N ALA A 292 2.06 -20.81 7.26
CA ALA A 292 3.22 -21.65 7.57
C ALA A 292 4.50 -21.02 7.01
N VAL A 293 5.51 -20.81 7.85
CA VAL A 293 6.80 -20.24 7.44
C VAL A 293 7.50 -21.19 6.46
N LEU A 294 7.96 -20.67 5.33
CA LEU A 294 8.74 -21.42 4.34
C LEU A 294 10.25 -21.13 4.42
N GLY A 295 10.61 -19.94 4.92
CA GLY A 295 11.99 -19.50 5.04
C GLY A 295 12.15 -18.03 4.70
N ALA A 296 13.39 -17.54 4.75
CA ALA A 296 13.73 -16.16 4.44
C ALA A 296 14.97 -16.09 3.53
N VAL A 297 15.06 -15.03 2.74
CA VAL A 297 16.22 -14.70 1.90
C VAL A 297 16.71 -13.32 2.31
N GLY A 298 17.88 -13.27 2.91
CA GLY A 298 18.54 -12.04 3.35
C GLY A 298 19.42 -11.39 2.28
N GLY A 299 20.14 -10.36 2.72
CA GLY A 299 21.11 -9.63 1.88
C GLY A 299 20.50 -8.47 1.09
N LEU A 300 19.33 -7.98 1.51
CA LEU A 300 18.79 -6.73 0.99
C LEU A 300 19.61 -5.54 1.51
N PRO A 301 19.72 -4.47 0.72
CA PRO A 301 20.28 -3.22 1.21
C PRO A 301 19.49 -2.67 2.41
N ALA A 302 20.18 -2.06 3.36
CA ALA A 302 19.52 -1.31 4.43
C ALA A 302 18.64 -0.19 3.82
N GLY A 303 17.44 0.00 4.39
CA GLY A 303 16.48 0.98 3.88
C GLY A 303 15.72 0.54 2.62
N ALA A 304 15.82 -0.73 2.20
CA ALA A 304 14.99 -1.27 1.12
C ALA A 304 13.50 -1.15 1.48
N THR A 305 12.67 -0.68 0.54
CA THR A 305 11.23 -0.51 0.69
C THR A 305 10.51 -0.92 -0.59
N GLY A 306 9.24 -1.30 -0.44
CA GLY A 306 8.42 -1.74 -1.55
C GLY A 306 8.58 -3.23 -1.86
N LEU A 307 7.46 -3.96 -1.89
CA LEU A 307 7.42 -5.38 -2.19
C LEU A 307 6.30 -5.68 -3.18
N ALA A 308 6.62 -6.41 -4.23
CA ALA A 308 5.62 -6.88 -5.19
C ALA A 308 5.86 -8.35 -5.54
N ALA A 309 4.79 -9.14 -5.61
CA ALA A 309 4.81 -10.57 -5.94
C ALA A 309 3.86 -10.93 -7.08
N ARG A 310 4.09 -12.07 -7.75
CA ARG A 310 3.20 -12.58 -8.82
C ARG A 310 3.01 -14.11 -8.77
#